data_cc02a4fc7d489cb0db47d40b3cc5c723
#
_entry.id   cc02a4fc7d489cb0db47d40b3cc5c723
#
_cell.length_a   1.000
_cell.length_b   1.000
_cell.length_c   1.000
_cell.angle_alpha   90.00
_cell.angle_beta   90.00
_cell.angle_gamma   90.00
#
_symmetry.space_group_name_H-M   'P 1'
#
loop_
_entity.id
_entity.type
_entity.pdbx_description
1 polymer ?
#
loop_
_entity_poly.entity_id
_entity_poly.type
_entity_poly.pdbx_seq_one_letter_code
_entity_poly.pdbx_strand_id
1 'polypeptide(L)'
;MVGGLVLSQAQSHQIATPRTAAPAPGPVLEKRPREQAAPCGKPAAAAVSARSVDEVRTAHARHIKLGLNRSPRHARPLLAACALSGWPGGMELAASIFDSLHEPEAFDYNTLMRGHVISGGPAAALLLYVDMLEAGVAPDSYTFPFVLKACAQLAALQQGRQLQAHVVKLGFQHDDHVQNSLISLYGKCGEPAAARLAFDGTEAGGRTAASWSALLAAYTRAGMWSECLASFGAMAREEGRRPDESSMVSALSACAHLGAHDAGRSIHCALLRNAAGLNAIMGTALVDMYAKCGRIDKAAAVFGAMGDDRNAWAYSSMVSGLAMHGDGREALRVFDAMLREGHAPDAAVYVGVLNACSRAGLLDDGLRCFDRMRLEHKVTPNAQHYGCMVDMLARAGRLDEARALIGSMPPTGQPTDTAWRSLLNACRIHGDLDLAERALQELRRLGAANAGDYVIVAGMHARDKDWDAAAALRTEAADAGLAQCPGFSAVEVRGEVHRFVSQDMAHPRRHDIYEMLHQMEWQLRFDGYEPDTSELALDAGEEEKRRVVAAHSQKLAMAFGLLSTPEGAPVRIVTNLRMSKECHAYSARISEIFGREIVVRDRNRFHRFRSGACTCRDYW
;
A
#
# COMPACT_ATOMS: atom_id res chain seq x y z
N MET A 1 -11.03 -25.82 4.59
CA MET A 1 -11.14 -26.78 5.70
C MET A 1 -9.84 -27.54 5.92
N VAL A 2 -8.67 -26.93 5.85
CA VAL A 2 -7.35 -27.55 6.13
C VAL A 2 -6.66 -26.86 7.32
N GLY A 3 -7.25 -25.79 7.85
CA GLY A 3 -6.63 -24.97 8.89
C GLY A 3 -6.91 -25.38 10.34
N GLY A 4 -7.70 -26.38 10.61
CA GLY A 4 -8.11 -26.75 11.97
C GLY A 4 -7.41 -27.98 12.57
N LEU A 5 -6.69 -28.75 11.79
CA LEU A 5 -6.20 -30.07 12.21
C LEU A 5 -4.73 -30.11 12.68
N VAL A 6 -3.96 -29.03 12.47
CA VAL A 6 -2.48 -29.13 12.56
C VAL A 6 -1.92 -28.97 13.99
N LEU A 7 -2.69 -28.56 15.00
CA LEU A 7 -2.12 -28.32 16.34
C LEU A 7 -2.98 -28.79 17.55
N SER A 8 -4.04 -29.55 17.34
CA SER A 8 -4.85 -30.05 18.46
C SER A 8 -4.28 -31.30 19.15
N GLN A 9 -3.33 -32.02 18.57
CA GLN A 9 -2.75 -33.25 19.13
C GLN A 9 -1.56 -33.03 20.08
N ALA A 10 -0.95 -31.85 20.10
CA ALA A 10 0.19 -31.56 20.98
C ALA A 10 -0.19 -31.21 22.43
N GLN A 11 -1.47 -31.26 22.83
CA GLN A 11 -1.93 -30.85 24.18
C GLN A 11 -2.24 -31.98 25.16
N SER A 12 -1.96 -33.25 24.87
CA SER A 12 -2.34 -34.38 25.75
C SER A 12 -1.17 -35.11 26.41
N HIS A 13 -0.24 -34.39 26.98
CA HIS A 13 0.60 -34.95 28.08
C HIS A 13 0.78 -33.93 29.17
N GLN A 14 -0.23 -33.87 30.07
CA GLN A 14 -0.07 -33.33 31.44
C GLN A 14 0.66 -34.39 32.25
N ILE A 15 1.93 -34.12 32.60
CA ILE A 15 2.63 -34.85 33.65
C ILE A 15 2.48 -34.03 34.95
N ALA A 16 1.92 -34.69 35.95
CA ALA A 16 1.67 -34.20 37.30
C ALA A 16 2.96 -33.75 37.99
N THR A 17 2.90 -32.61 38.64
CA THR A 17 3.94 -32.12 39.55
C THR A 17 3.83 -32.76 40.94
N PRO A 18 4.93 -33.23 41.55
CA PRO A 18 5.01 -33.32 42.99
C PRO A 18 5.66 -32.05 43.57
N ARG A 19 4.99 -31.49 44.57
CA ARG A 19 5.55 -30.47 45.48
C ARG A 19 6.65 -31.10 46.32
N THR A 20 7.87 -30.50 46.34
CA THR A 20 8.75 -30.57 47.52
C THR A 20 9.73 -29.39 47.56
N ALA A 21 9.76 -28.75 48.70
CA ALA A 21 10.80 -28.04 49.44
C ALA A 21 12.01 -27.39 48.73
N ALA A 22 12.24 -26.14 49.07
CA ALA A 22 13.43 -25.36 48.77
C ALA A 22 14.70 -25.91 49.45
N PRO A 23 15.86 -25.89 48.81
CA PRO A 23 17.15 -25.90 49.50
C PRO A 23 17.93 -24.59 49.31
N ALA A 24 18.81 -24.36 50.29
CA ALA A 24 19.65 -23.21 50.52
C ALA A 24 20.71 -22.91 49.42
N PRO A 25 21.35 -21.72 49.44
CA PRO A 25 22.22 -21.26 48.36
C PRO A 25 23.58 -21.97 48.37
N GLY A 26 23.96 -22.55 47.24
CA GLY A 26 25.28 -23.11 46.99
C GLY A 26 26.16 -22.15 46.12
N PRO A 27 27.46 -22.38 46.02
CA PRO A 27 28.46 -21.36 45.75
C PRO A 27 28.53 -20.85 44.33
N VAL A 28 28.96 -19.60 44.22
CA VAL A 28 29.28 -18.83 43.00
C VAL A 28 30.22 -19.65 42.11
N LEU A 29 29.75 -20.08 40.94
CA LEU A 29 30.58 -20.62 39.88
C LEU A 29 31.01 -19.50 38.97
N GLU A 30 32.33 -19.32 38.92
CA GLU A 30 33.05 -18.42 38.00
C GLU A 30 32.61 -18.62 36.56
N LYS A 31 32.30 -17.48 35.90
CA LYS A 31 32.03 -17.41 34.45
C LYS A 31 33.25 -17.87 33.67
N ARG A 32 33.23 -19.07 33.13
CA ARG A 32 34.14 -19.43 32.03
C ARG A 32 33.89 -18.51 30.83
N PRO A 33 34.93 -18.09 30.12
CA PRO A 33 34.80 -17.30 28.90
C PRO A 33 33.96 -18.08 27.88
N ARG A 34 33.01 -17.41 27.27
CA ARG A 34 32.30 -17.94 26.07
C ARG A 34 33.40 -18.24 25.03
N GLU A 35 33.64 -19.48 24.77
CA GLU A 35 34.27 -19.90 23.52
C GLU A 35 33.37 -19.35 22.40
N GLN A 36 33.94 -18.46 21.60
CA GLN A 36 33.36 -18.02 20.34
C GLN A 36 33.17 -19.28 19.51
N ALA A 37 31.94 -19.71 19.34
CA ALA A 37 31.58 -20.68 18.33
C ALA A 37 32.14 -20.15 17.02
N ALA A 38 33.12 -20.86 16.48
CA ALA A 38 33.66 -20.56 15.18
C ALA A 38 32.51 -20.45 14.18
N PRO A 39 32.56 -19.49 13.22
CA PRO A 39 31.53 -19.40 12.20
C PRO A 39 31.48 -20.77 11.53
N CYS A 40 30.27 -21.36 11.51
CA CYS A 40 30.00 -22.65 10.88
C CYS A 40 30.58 -22.62 9.48
N GLY A 41 31.75 -23.28 9.33
CA GLY A 41 32.52 -23.27 8.11
C GLY A 41 31.59 -23.69 6.97
N LYS A 42 31.62 -22.94 5.88
CA LYS A 42 31.05 -23.37 4.61
C LYS A 42 31.40 -24.85 4.45
N PRO A 43 30.44 -25.75 4.26
CA PRO A 43 30.80 -27.13 3.99
C PRO A 43 31.63 -27.13 2.70
N ALA A 44 32.90 -27.42 2.80
CA ALA A 44 33.75 -27.77 1.69
C ALA A 44 33.34 -29.18 1.25
N ALA A 45 32.08 -29.30 0.77
CA ALA A 45 31.62 -30.39 -0.04
C ALA A 45 31.83 -29.95 -1.47
N ALA A 46 32.44 -30.79 -2.29
CA ALA A 46 32.42 -30.63 -3.73
C ALA A 46 30.96 -30.35 -4.11
N ALA A 47 30.64 -29.07 -4.38
CA ALA A 47 29.32 -28.69 -4.83
C ALA A 47 29.06 -29.56 -6.05
N VAL A 48 28.02 -30.40 -5.99
CA VAL A 48 27.53 -31.09 -7.16
C VAL A 48 27.12 -29.94 -8.08
N SER A 49 27.91 -29.68 -9.11
CA SER A 49 27.64 -28.64 -10.11
C SER A 49 26.59 -29.15 -11.08
N ALA A 50 25.51 -29.74 -10.51
CA ALA A 50 24.38 -30.24 -11.26
C ALA A 50 23.68 -29.02 -11.90
N ARG A 51 23.46 -29.11 -13.19
CA ARG A 51 22.83 -28.09 -14.03
C ARG A 51 21.36 -28.42 -14.36
N SER A 52 20.90 -29.61 -13.98
CA SER A 52 19.55 -30.08 -14.24
C SER A 52 19.07 -31.11 -13.22
N VAL A 53 17.74 -31.31 -13.13
CA VAL A 53 17.10 -32.35 -12.30
C VAL A 53 17.58 -33.75 -12.72
N ASP A 54 17.80 -33.99 -14.02
CA ASP A 54 18.21 -35.30 -14.55
C ASP A 54 19.63 -35.67 -14.14
N GLU A 55 20.54 -34.73 -14.04
CA GLU A 55 21.87 -34.96 -13.50
C GLU A 55 21.81 -35.37 -12.02
N VAL A 56 20.97 -34.70 -11.22
CA VAL A 56 20.78 -35.06 -9.80
C VAL A 56 20.09 -36.41 -9.68
N ARG A 57 19.08 -36.69 -10.53
CA ARG A 57 18.41 -38.02 -10.58
C ARG A 57 19.38 -39.13 -10.87
N THR A 58 20.29 -38.90 -11.83
CA THR A 58 21.33 -39.88 -12.19
C THR A 58 22.31 -40.10 -11.03
N ALA A 59 22.74 -39.01 -10.37
CA ALA A 59 23.61 -39.09 -9.20
C ALA A 59 22.92 -39.83 -8.03
N HIS A 60 21.65 -39.53 -7.75
CA HIS A 60 20.87 -40.17 -6.71
C HIS A 60 20.69 -41.67 -6.99
N ALA A 61 20.35 -42.04 -8.23
CA ALA A 61 20.25 -43.45 -8.64
C ALA A 61 21.57 -44.21 -8.47
N ARG A 62 22.71 -43.54 -8.74
CA ARG A 62 24.05 -44.10 -8.48
C ARG A 62 24.31 -44.24 -6.97
N HIS A 63 23.93 -43.27 -6.14
CA HIS A 63 24.05 -43.36 -4.68
C HIS A 63 23.20 -44.52 -4.12
N ILE A 64 21.99 -44.75 -4.65
CA ILE A 64 21.16 -45.90 -4.27
C ILE A 64 21.87 -47.20 -4.58
N LYS A 65 22.41 -47.38 -5.80
CA LYS A 65 23.15 -48.59 -6.19
C LYS A 65 24.38 -48.87 -5.33
N LEU A 66 25.00 -47.83 -4.81
CA LEU A 66 26.17 -47.91 -3.95
C LEU A 66 25.84 -47.94 -2.45
N GLY A 67 24.56 -47.92 -2.09
CA GLY A 67 24.11 -47.85 -0.68
C GLY A 67 24.46 -46.55 0.04
N LEU A 68 24.75 -45.49 -0.72
CA LEU A 68 25.17 -44.18 -0.18
C LEU A 68 24.01 -43.19 0.04
N ASN A 69 22.80 -43.52 -0.46
CA ASN A 69 21.62 -42.64 -0.38
C ASN A 69 21.16 -42.39 1.06
N ARG A 70 21.44 -43.28 1.99
CA ARG A 70 21.10 -43.16 3.42
C ARG A 70 22.10 -42.29 4.19
N SER A 71 23.26 -41.99 3.60
CA SER A 71 24.32 -41.19 4.24
C SER A 71 24.04 -39.69 4.06
N PRO A 72 23.86 -38.91 5.15
CA PRO A 72 23.63 -37.47 5.07
C PRO A 72 24.69 -36.73 4.26
N ARG A 73 25.96 -37.16 4.36
CA ARG A 73 27.09 -36.56 3.61
C ARG A 73 26.87 -36.57 2.09
N HIS A 74 26.23 -37.62 1.56
CA HIS A 74 26.03 -37.82 0.12
C HIS A 74 24.64 -37.34 -0.34
N ALA A 75 23.62 -37.48 0.51
CA ALA A 75 22.24 -37.07 0.20
C ALA A 75 22.00 -35.58 0.30
N ARG A 76 22.52 -34.88 1.35
CA ARG A 76 22.29 -33.45 1.59
C ARG A 76 22.67 -32.51 0.42
N PRO A 77 23.82 -32.70 -0.28
CA PRO A 77 24.11 -31.85 -1.45
C PRO A 77 23.10 -32.03 -2.59
N LEU A 78 22.61 -33.25 -2.81
CA LEU A 78 21.60 -33.56 -3.83
C LEU A 78 20.24 -32.99 -3.42
N LEU A 79 19.86 -33.16 -2.15
CA LEU A 79 18.64 -32.58 -1.55
C LEU A 79 18.62 -31.05 -1.74
N ALA A 80 19.69 -30.38 -1.36
CA ALA A 80 19.79 -28.92 -1.48
C ALA A 80 19.74 -28.46 -2.95
N ALA A 81 20.43 -29.17 -3.85
CA ALA A 81 20.41 -28.85 -5.27
C ALA A 81 18.99 -28.95 -5.86
N CYS A 82 18.22 -29.97 -5.53
CA CYS A 82 16.85 -30.13 -6.01
C CYS A 82 15.87 -29.13 -5.36
N ALA A 83 15.91 -28.99 -4.05
CA ALA A 83 14.97 -28.18 -3.30
C ALA A 83 15.10 -26.66 -3.60
N LEU A 84 16.33 -26.18 -3.89
CA LEU A 84 16.61 -24.74 -3.97
C LEU A 84 16.80 -24.21 -5.40
N SER A 85 16.82 -25.08 -6.41
CA SER A 85 17.08 -24.68 -7.80
C SER A 85 15.87 -24.14 -8.55
N GLY A 86 14.66 -24.42 -8.07
CA GLY A 86 13.42 -24.07 -8.77
C GLY A 86 13.17 -24.89 -10.07
N TRP A 87 13.88 -26.00 -10.28
CA TRP A 87 13.68 -26.83 -11.47
C TRP A 87 12.31 -27.53 -11.46
N PRO A 88 11.64 -27.69 -12.61
CA PRO A 88 10.45 -28.52 -12.72
C PRO A 88 10.74 -29.97 -12.26
N GLY A 89 9.90 -30.51 -11.37
CA GLY A 89 10.11 -31.85 -10.79
C GLY A 89 11.25 -31.91 -9.73
N GLY A 90 11.85 -30.76 -9.38
CA GLY A 90 12.94 -30.71 -8.40
C GLY A 90 12.47 -31.03 -6.99
N MET A 91 11.29 -30.54 -6.60
CA MET A 91 10.73 -30.77 -5.26
C MET A 91 10.30 -32.19 -5.02
N GLU A 92 9.74 -32.86 -6.04
CA GLU A 92 9.38 -34.28 -5.98
C GLU A 92 10.64 -35.17 -5.79
N LEU A 93 11.72 -34.84 -6.51
CA LEU A 93 12.99 -35.54 -6.34
C LEU A 93 13.62 -35.23 -4.98
N ALA A 94 13.51 -34.00 -4.49
CA ALA A 94 14.00 -33.62 -3.17
C ALA A 94 13.28 -34.38 -2.04
N ALA A 95 11.95 -34.54 -2.14
CA ALA A 95 11.18 -35.35 -1.21
C ALA A 95 11.63 -36.83 -1.24
N SER A 96 11.81 -37.43 -2.43
CA SER A 96 12.30 -38.79 -2.56
C SER A 96 13.71 -39.00 -1.98
N ILE A 97 14.60 -38.00 -2.12
CA ILE A 97 15.94 -38.04 -1.50
C ILE A 97 15.80 -37.97 0.02
N PHE A 98 14.94 -37.07 0.54
CA PHE A 98 14.68 -36.92 1.97
C PHE A 98 14.14 -38.24 2.58
N ASP A 99 13.15 -38.86 1.96
CA ASP A 99 12.55 -40.10 2.41
C ASP A 99 13.57 -41.27 2.44
N SER A 100 14.65 -41.16 1.69
CA SER A 100 15.72 -42.16 1.70
C SER A 100 16.68 -42.02 2.88
N LEU A 101 16.66 -40.91 3.60
CA LEU A 101 17.50 -40.67 4.79
C LEU A 101 17.03 -41.54 5.96
N HIS A 102 17.96 -42.13 6.68
CA HIS A 102 17.64 -43.00 7.83
C HIS A 102 17.21 -42.19 9.06
N GLU A 103 17.89 -41.09 9.34
CA GLU A 103 17.65 -40.20 10.47
C GLU A 103 17.79 -38.77 9.98
N PRO A 104 16.73 -38.15 9.44
CA PRO A 104 16.78 -36.76 9.00
C PRO A 104 16.93 -35.83 10.20
N GLU A 105 17.84 -34.86 10.07
CA GLU A 105 18.10 -33.82 11.06
C GLU A 105 17.42 -32.50 10.71
N ALA A 106 17.45 -31.53 11.62
CA ALA A 106 16.88 -30.20 11.41
C ALA A 106 17.29 -29.54 10.10
N PHE A 107 18.56 -29.70 9.68
CA PHE A 107 19.04 -29.21 8.39
C PHE A 107 18.26 -29.76 7.19
N ASP A 108 17.91 -31.04 7.22
CA ASP A 108 17.23 -31.72 6.12
C ASP A 108 15.79 -31.23 5.99
N TYR A 109 15.08 -31.12 7.11
CA TYR A 109 13.74 -30.52 7.21
C TYR A 109 13.76 -29.05 6.76
N ASN A 110 14.69 -28.25 7.27
CA ASN A 110 14.83 -26.84 6.91
C ASN A 110 15.09 -26.64 5.43
N THR A 111 15.87 -27.51 4.80
CA THR A 111 16.16 -27.47 3.36
C THR A 111 14.90 -27.71 2.53
N LEU A 112 14.09 -28.71 2.89
CA LEU A 112 12.80 -28.95 2.23
C LEU A 112 11.79 -27.84 2.48
N MET A 113 11.63 -27.38 3.73
CA MET A 113 10.73 -26.26 4.05
C MET A 113 11.08 -25.02 3.24
N ARG A 114 12.37 -24.69 3.15
CA ARG A 114 12.86 -23.60 2.31
C ARG A 114 12.52 -23.81 0.84
N GLY A 115 12.71 -25.01 0.33
CA GLY A 115 12.36 -25.39 -1.04
C GLY A 115 10.87 -25.17 -1.33
N HIS A 116 9.98 -25.67 -0.46
CA HIS A 116 8.54 -25.48 -0.60
C HIS A 116 8.13 -24.00 -0.53
N VAL A 117 8.72 -23.20 0.36
CA VAL A 117 8.47 -21.75 0.45
C VAL A 117 8.89 -21.03 -0.84
N ILE A 118 9.97 -21.45 -1.49
CA ILE A 118 10.47 -20.86 -2.75
C ILE A 118 9.62 -21.31 -3.94
N SER A 119 9.24 -22.60 -4.01
CA SER A 119 8.49 -23.17 -5.12
C SER A 119 6.98 -22.88 -5.09
N GLY A 120 6.49 -22.09 -4.12
CA GLY A 120 5.09 -21.72 -4.02
C GLY A 120 4.20 -22.77 -3.34
N GLY A 121 4.77 -23.71 -2.58
CA GLY A 121 4.07 -24.71 -1.77
C GLY A 121 4.12 -24.44 -0.26
N PRO A 122 3.71 -23.27 0.25
CA PRO A 122 3.89 -22.92 1.66
C PRO A 122 3.12 -23.81 2.63
N ALA A 123 1.99 -24.39 2.20
CA ALA A 123 1.24 -25.34 3.03
C ALA A 123 2.06 -26.61 3.35
N ALA A 124 2.81 -27.13 2.36
CA ALA A 124 3.68 -28.29 2.56
C ALA A 124 4.82 -27.99 3.55
N ALA A 125 5.34 -26.76 3.57
CA ALA A 125 6.35 -26.37 4.56
C ALA A 125 5.80 -26.41 6.00
N LEU A 126 4.52 -26.06 6.22
CA LEU A 126 3.88 -26.16 7.54
C LEU A 126 3.63 -27.61 7.95
N LEU A 127 3.26 -28.49 7.01
CA LEU A 127 3.12 -29.92 7.28
C LEU A 127 4.47 -30.53 7.66
N LEU A 128 5.53 -30.23 6.93
CA LEU A 128 6.89 -30.68 7.27
C LEU A 128 7.35 -30.21 8.65
N TYR A 129 6.91 -29.07 9.12
CA TYR A 129 7.19 -28.63 10.47
C TYR A 129 6.49 -29.52 11.52
N VAL A 130 5.26 -29.95 11.25
CA VAL A 130 4.55 -30.90 12.11
C VAL A 130 5.26 -32.25 12.09
N ASP A 131 5.58 -32.77 10.90
CA ASP A 131 6.32 -34.04 10.75
C ASP A 131 7.66 -34.03 11.49
N MET A 132 8.37 -32.88 11.45
CA MET A 132 9.61 -32.67 12.21
C MET A 132 9.42 -32.81 13.71
N LEU A 133 8.34 -32.22 14.25
CA LEU A 133 7.99 -32.31 15.68
C LEU A 133 7.56 -33.74 16.07
N GLU A 134 6.77 -34.41 15.22
CA GLU A 134 6.33 -35.79 15.44
C GLU A 134 7.50 -36.79 15.38
N ALA A 135 8.50 -36.52 14.53
CA ALA A 135 9.74 -37.29 14.46
C ALA A 135 10.68 -37.02 15.67
N GLY A 136 10.32 -36.10 16.58
CA GLY A 136 11.14 -35.74 17.73
C GLY A 136 12.37 -34.90 17.38
N VAL A 137 12.46 -34.36 16.16
CA VAL A 137 13.57 -33.49 15.75
C VAL A 137 13.32 -32.06 16.26
N ALA A 138 14.24 -31.54 17.06
CA ALA A 138 14.11 -30.22 17.65
C ALA A 138 14.27 -29.10 16.60
N PRO A 139 13.32 -28.15 16.50
CA PRO A 139 13.48 -26.96 15.67
C PRO A 139 14.65 -26.10 16.13
N ASP A 140 15.32 -25.46 15.19
CA ASP A 140 16.42 -24.51 15.42
C ASP A 140 16.05 -23.08 14.99
N SER A 141 16.96 -22.12 15.15
CA SER A 141 16.76 -20.73 14.74
C SER A 141 16.56 -20.55 13.22
N TYR A 142 16.97 -21.50 12.40
CA TYR A 142 16.76 -21.49 10.94
C TYR A 142 15.39 -22.07 10.55
N THR A 143 14.79 -22.93 11.37
CA THR A 143 13.47 -23.52 11.14
C THR A 143 12.38 -22.44 11.11
N PHE A 144 12.35 -21.57 12.14
CA PHE A 144 11.30 -20.58 12.33
C PHE A 144 11.15 -19.59 11.18
N PRO A 145 12.22 -19.01 10.60
CA PRO A 145 12.10 -18.13 9.45
C PRO A 145 11.36 -18.73 8.25
N PHE A 146 11.53 -20.02 7.99
CA PHE A 146 10.85 -20.69 6.86
C PHE A 146 9.37 -20.92 7.13
N VAL A 147 9.03 -21.44 8.31
CA VAL A 147 7.62 -21.70 8.66
C VAL A 147 6.83 -20.39 8.88
N LEU A 148 7.44 -19.36 9.47
CA LEU A 148 6.83 -18.04 9.58
C LEU A 148 6.62 -17.38 8.20
N LYS A 149 7.57 -17.56 7.28
CA LYS A 149 7.42 -17.10 5.89
C LYS A 149 6.32 -17.85 5.15
N ALA A 150 6.16 -19.14 5.41
CA ALA A 150 5.05 -19.95 4.89
C ALA A 150 3.70 -19.43 5.39
N CYS A 151 3.55 -19.19 6.69
CA CYS A 151 2.36 -18.56 7.26
C CYS A 151 2.08 -17.18 6.63
N ALA A 152 3.12 -16.37 6.42
CA ALA A 152 2.99 -15.06 5.81
C ALA A 152 2.52 -15.12 4.35
N GLN A 153 2.90 -16.15 3.60
CA GLN A 153 2.44 -16.38 2.22
C GLN A 153 0.96 -16.83 2.17
N LEU A 154 0.52 -17.59 3.17
CA LEU A 154 -0.85 -18.08 3.31
C LEU A 154 -1.78 -17.09 4.02
N ALA A 155 -1.27 -15.97 4.51
CA ALA A 155 -1.97 -15.07 5.44
C ALA A 155 -2.55 -15.80 6.67
N ALA A 156 -1.87 -16.86 7.15
CA ALA A 156 -2.30 -17.76 8.20
C ALA A 156 -1.93 -17.19 9.59
N LEU A 157 -2.66 -16.16 10.03
CA LEU A 157 -2.38 -15.42 11.26
C LEU A 157 -2.40 -16.30 12.50
N GLN A 158 -3.37 -17.20 12.64
CA GLN A 158 -3.52 -18.03 13.83
C GLN A 158 -2.34 -19.01 13.98
N GLN A 159 -1.93 -19.66 12.89
CA GLN A 159 -0.75 -20.51 12.86
C GLN A 159 0.53 -19.72 13.17
N GLY A 160 0.62 -18.49 12.65
CA GLY A 160 1.72 -17.59 12.96
C GLY A 160 1.83 -17.26 14.45
N ARG A 161 0.69 -17.00 15.14
CA ARG A 161 0.64 -16.78 16.58
C ARG A 161 1.04 -18.03 17.39
N GLN A 162 0.64 -19.22 16.93
CA GLN A 162 1.05 -20.48 17.54
C GLN A 162 2.56 -20.71 17.40
N LEU A 163 3.12 -20.44 16.22
CA LEU A 163 4.57 -20.49 15.99
C LEU A 163 5.33 -19.49 16.87
N GLN A 164 4.79 -18.29 17.08
CA GLN A 164 5.39 -17.33 18.02
C GLN A 164 5.43 -17.88 19.46
N ALA A 165 4.37 -18.58 19.90
CA ALA A 165 4.39 -19.23 21.20
C ALA A 165 5.46 -20.32 21.29
N HIS A 166 5.70 -21.10 20.21
CA HIS A 166 6.81 -22.06 20.14
C HIS A 166 8.18 -21.36 20.15
N VAL A 167 8.34 -20.25 19.43
CA VAL A 167 9.56 -19.41 19.45
C VAL A 167 9.90 -19.02 20.90
N VAL A 168 8.91 -18.51 21.64
CA VAL A 168 9.10 -18.12 23.05
C VAL A 168 9.42 -19.33 23.94
N LYS A 169 8.67 -20.43 23.77
CA LYS A 169 8.87 -21.65 24.58
C LYS A 169 10.27 -22.26 24.38
N LEU A 170 10.82 -22.17 23.18
CA LEU A 170 12.12 -22.72 22.83
C LEU A 170 13.28 -21.72 23.00
N GLY A 171 13.00 -20.49 23.44
CA GLY A 171 14.01 -19.49 23.76
C GLY A 171 14.59 -18.73 22.55
N PHE A 172 13.92 -18.76 21.38
CA PHE A 172 14.38 -18.06 20.16
C PHE A 172 13.83 -16.64 20.01
N GLN A 173 13.17 -16.09 21.03
CA GLN A 173 12.57 -14.75 20.98
C GLN A 173 13.60 -13.60 20.84
N HIS A 174 14.89 -13.86 21.01
CA HIS A 174 15.96 -12.87 20.85
C HIS A 174 16.80 -13.10 19.58
N ASP A 175 16.42 -14.07 18.74
CA ASP A 175 17.10 -14.29 17.46
C ASP A 175 16.61 -13.28 16.42
N ASP A 176 17.55 -12.53 15.81
CA ASP A 176 17.25 -11.44 14.87
C ASP A 176 16.51 -11.94 13.62
N HIS A 177 16.83 -13.12 13.10
CA HIS A 177 16.20 -13.69 11.92
C HIS A 177 14.75 -14.13 12.20
N VAL A 178 14.52 -14.68 13.39
CA VAL A 178 13.20 -15.07 13.85
C VAL A 178 12.33 -13.84 14.07
N GLN A 179 12.85 -12.82 14.73
CA GLN A 179 12.14 -11.56 14.96
C GLN A 179 11.78 -10.85 13.65
N ASN A 180 12.73 -10.75 12.69
CA ASN A 180 12.46 -10.17 11.38
C ASN A 180 11.36 -10.94 10.62
N SER A 181 11.32 -12.26 10.79
CA SER A 181 10.29 -13.10 10.18
C SER A 181 8.92 -12.90 10.84
N LEU A 182 8.87 -12.69 12.16
CA LEU A 182 7.64 -12.34 12.89
C LEU A 182 7.09 -10.97 12.47
N ILE A 183 7.95 -9.94 12.38
CA ILE A 183 7.56 -8.60 11.89
C ILE A 183 6.97 -8.71 10.49
N SER A 184 7.65 -9.45 9.60
CA SER A 184 7.19 -9.67 8.22
C SER A 184 5.87 -10.45 8.15
N LEU A 185 5.70 -11.47 8.99
CA LEU A 185 4.46 -12.25 9.11
C LEU A 185 3.28 -11.34 9.47
N TYR A 186 3.40 -10.62 10.60
CA TYR A 186 2.33 -9.75 11.07
C TYR A 186 2.00 -8.66 10.06
N GLY A 187 3.02 -8.07 9.44
CA GLY A 187 2.81 -7.08 8.38
C GLY A 187 2.07 -7.63 7.17
N LYS A 188 2.32 -8.89 6.77
CA LYS A 188 1.60 -9.55 5.66
C LYS A 188 0.20 -10.00 6.03
N CYS A 189 -0.03 -10.34 7.30
CA CYS A 189 -1.36 -10.70 7.80
C CYS A 189 -2.26 -9.50 8.13
N GLY A 190 -1.80 -8.25 7.90
CA GLY A 190 -2.60 -7.06 8.16
C GLY A 190 -2.65 -6.63 9.63
N GLU A 191 -1.67 -7.03 10.44
CA GLU A 191 -1.57 -6.76 11.87
C GLU A 191 -0.37 -5.83 12.19
N PRO A 192 -0.40 -4.55 11.77
CA PRO A 192 0.75 -3.64 11.94
C PRO A 192 1.07 -3.36 13.40
N ALA A 193 0.08 -3.40 14.30
CA ALA A 193 0.30 -3.24 15.73
C ALA A 193 1.12 -4.42 16.31
N ALA A 194 0.83 -5.65 15.90
CA ALA A 194 1.61 -6.83 16.31
C ALA A 194 3.02 -6.81 15.69
N ALA A 195 3.16 -6.34 14.44
CA ALA A 195 4.47 -6.13 13.81
C ALA A 195 5.31 -5.11 14.60
N ARG A 196 4.67 -4.03 15.08
CA ARG A 196 5.33 -3.02 15.92
C ARG A 196 5.77 -3.60 17.27
N LEU A 197 4.91 -4.38 17.93
CA LEU A 197 5.25 -5.03 19.20
C LEU A 197 6.42 -6.01 19.04
N ALA A 198 6.45 -6.80 17.96
CA ALA A 198 7.58 -7.68 17.67
C ALA A 198 8.87 -6.88 17.45
N PHE A 199 8.80 -5.75 16.72
CA PHE A 199 9.93 -4.85 16.51
C PHE A 199 10.43 -4.21 17.81
N ASP A 200 9.53 -3.75 18.68
CA ASP A 200 9.88 -3.13 19.96
C ASP A 200 10.47 -4.15 20.95
N GLY A 201 10.05 -5.41 20.87
CA GLY A 201 10.60 -6.52 21.65
C GLY A 201 12.04 -6.91 21.24
N THR A 202 12.53 -6.43 20.10
CA THR A 202 13.93 -6.60 19.71
C THR A 202 14.80 -5.57 20.45
N GLU A 203 15.86 -6.02 21.10
CA GLU A 203 16.81 -5.11 21.76
C GLU A 203 17.37 -4.09 20.78
N ALA A 204 17.66 -2.87 21.25
CA ALA A 204 18.12 -1.78 20.36
C ALA A 204 19.39 -2.16 19.56
N GLY A 205 20.29 -2.97 20.11
CA GLY A 205 21.46 -3.50 19.40
C GLY A 205 21.15 -4.58 18.35
N GLY A 206 20.04 -5.30 18.49
CA GLY A 206 19.60 -6.37 17.57
C GLY A 206 18.74 -5.89 16.40
N ARG A 207 18.29 -4.63 16.41
CA ARG A 207 17.51 -4.08 15.29
C ARG A 207 18.41 -3.91 14.07
N THR A 208 18.16 -4.67 13.04
CA THR A 208 18.91 -4.63 11.77
C THR A 208 18.21 -3.75 10.75
N ALA A 209 18.88 -3.43 9.62
CA ALA A 209 18.20 -2.77 8.49
C ALA A 209 16.98 -3.58 8.01
N ALA A 210 17.08 -4.92 8.05
CA ALA A 210 15.97 -5.81 7.69
C ALA A 210 14.77 -5.69 8.64
N SER A 211 14.99 -5.49 9.95
CA SER A 211 13.92 -5.26 10.95
C SER A 211 13.14 -3.98 10.62
N TRP A 212 13.87 -2.90 10.35
CA TRP A 212 13.28 -1.62 9.95
C TRP A 212 12.53 -1.74 8.62
N SER A 213 13.13 -2.36 7.60
CA SER A 213 12.48 -2.55 6.29
C SER A 213 11.20 -3.37 6.41
N ALA A 214 11.19 -4.42 7.24
CA ALA A 214 10.00 -5.23 7.49
C ALA A 214 8.87 -4.43 8.17
N LEU A 215 9.22 -3.60 9.15
CA LEU A 215 8.25 -2.73 9.83
C LEU A 215 7.68 -1.65 8.90
N LEU A 216 8.54 -0.97 8.13
CA LEU A 216 8.12 0.04 7.15
C LEU A 216 7.20 -0.57 6.09
N ALA A 217 7.53 -1.77 5.60
CA ALA A 217 6.68 -2.51 4.67
C ALA A 217 5.32 -2.91 5.29
N ALA A 218 5.29 -3.24 6.59
CA ALA A 218 4.06 -3.53 7.31
C ALA A 218 3.15 -2.28 7.38
N TYR A 219 3.71 -1.13 7.75
CA TYR A 219 2.97 0.14 7.78
C TYR A 219 2.49 0.57 6.39
N THR A 220 3.34 0.46 5.37
CA THR A 220 2.99 0.78 3.97
C THR A 220 1.80 -0.06 3.50
N ARG A 221 1.80 -1.36 3.79
CA ARG A 221 0.71 -2.27 3.42
C ARG A 221 -0.59 -1.97 4.17
N ALA A 222 -0.50 -1.54 5.42
CA ALA A 222 -1.64 -1.14 6.24
C ALA A 222 -2.15 0.27 5.95
N GLY A 223 -1.48 1.05 5.07
CA GLY A 223 -1.82 2.44 4.81
C GLY A 223 -1.51 3.41 5.96
N MET A 224 -0.66 2.98 6.90
CA MET A 224 -0.22 3.77 8.05
C MET A 224 0.98 4.64 7.66
N TRP A 225 0.71 5.64 6.82
CA TRP A 225 1.75 6.43 6.17
C TRP A 225 2.53 7.33 7.12
N SER A 226 1.86 7.90 8.12
CA SER A 226 2.48 8.76 9.13
C SER A 226 3.45 7.98 10.01
N GLU A 227 3.04 6.79 10.46
CA GLU A 227 3.86 5.87 11.25
C GLU A 227 5.05 5.34 10.45
N CYS A 228 4.85 5.07 9.15
CA CYS A 228 5.92 4.70 8.23
C CYS A 228 6.98 5.80 8.16
N LEU A 229 6.57 7.06 7.91
CA LEU A 229 7.49 8.18 7.78
C LEU A 229 8.20 8.50 9.11
N ALA A 230 7.49 8.45 10.23
CA ALA A 230 8.05 8.64 11.57
C ALA A 230 9.10 7.56 11.91
N SER A 231 8.80 6.29 11.57
CA SER A 231 9.71 5.16 11.78
C SER A 231 10.95 5.25 10.88
N PHE A 232 10.79 5.68 9.63
CA PHE A 232 11.92 5.96 8.74
C PHE A 232 12.82 7.07 9.28
N GLY A 233 12.23 8.15 9.81
CA GLY A 233 12.96 9.22 10.47
C GLY A 233 13.70 8.75 11.73
N ALA A 234 13.14 7.81 12.49
CA ALA A 234 13.81 7.18 13.64
C ALA A 234 15.01 6.33 13.17
N MET A 235 14.82 5.48 12.15
CA MET A 235 15.90 4.70 11.54
C MET A 235 17.06 5.57 11.07
N ALA A 236 16.77 6.69 10.40
CA ALA A 236 17.79 7.59 9.86
C ALA A 236 18.59 8.35 10.94
N ARG A 237 18.06 8.45 12.17
CA ARG A 237 18.76 9.06 13.32
C ARG A 237 19.63 8.07 14.11
N GLU A 238 19.43 6.76 13.92
CA GLU A 238 20.30 5.77 14.58
C GLU A 238 21.71 5.80 13.97
N GLU A 239 22.72 6.02 14.81
CA GLU A 239 24.12 6.09 14.38
C GLU A 239 24.57 4.77 13.72
N GLY A 240 25.28 4.90 12.59
CA GLY A 240 25.84 3.76 11.86
C GLY A 240 24.86 2.99 10.99
N ARG A 241 23.59 3.37 10.94
CA ARG A 241 22.58 2.69 10.10
C ARG A 241 22.28 3.49 8.86
N ARG A 242 22.43 2.84 7.72
CA ARG A 242 22.02 3.42 6.43
C ARG A 242 20.72 2.75 5.99
N PRO A 243 19.68 3.55 5.64
CA PRO A 243 18.47 3.01 5.02
C PRO A 243 18.82 2.23 3.75
N ASP A 244 18.25 1.04 3.63
CA ASP A 244 18.35 0.23 2.42
C ASP A 244 17.32 0.70 1.36
N GLU A 245 17.39 0.14 0.18
CA GLU A 245 16.50 0.46 -0.93
C GLU A 245 15.01 0.26 -0.57
N SER A 246 14.68 -0.84 0.11
CA SER A 246 13.31 -1.18 0.51
C SER A 246 12.73 -0.15 1.50
N SER A 247 13.54 0.27 2.48
CA SER A 247 13.17 1.31 3.44
C SER A 247 12.91 2.66 2.75
N MET A 248 13.78 3.03 1.80
CA MET A 248 13.65 4.28 1.05
C MET A 248 12.39 4.27 0.16
N VAL A 249 12.12 3.17 -0.55
CA VAL A 249 10.89 3.01 -1.36
C VAL A 249 9.65 3.12 -0.50
N SER A 250 9.64 2.48 0.68
CA SER A 250 8.52 2.56 1.63
C SER A 250 8.31 4.01 2.11
N ALA A 251 9.38 4.72 2.45
CA ALA A 251 9.33 6.11 2.88
C ALA A 251 8.89 7.05 1.74
N LEU A 252 9.38 6.88 0.51
CA LEU A 252 8.92 7.63 -0.66
C LEU A 252 7.44 7.39 -0.95
N SER A 253 6.96 6.15 -0.82
CA SER A 253 5.53 5.83 -0.94
C SER A 253 4.70 6.55 0.13
N ALA A 254 5.16 6.58 1.38
CA ALA A 254 4.51 7.32 2.45
C ALA A 254 4.48 8.83 2.15
N CYS A 255 5.59 9.41 1.68
CA CYS A 255 5.63 10.81 1.24
C CYS A 255 4.62 11.09 0.12
N ALA A 256 4.51 10.19 -0.86
CA ALA A 256 3.56 10.30 -1.96
C ALA A 256 2.09 10.34 -1.47
N HIS A 257 1.74 9.50 -0.49
CA HIS A 257 0.38 9.45 0.05
C HIS A 257 0.05 10.63 0.95
N LEU A 258 0.98 11.05 1.81
CA LEU A 258 0.82 12.20 2.70
C LEU A 258 0.94 13.55 1.98
N GLY A 259 1.53 13.58 0.78
CA GLY A 259 1.91 14.81 0.11
C GLY A 259 3.12 15.50 0.75
N ALA A 260 3.96 14.73 1.45
CA ALA A 260 5.13 15.20 2.19
C ALA A 260 6.31 15.45 1.22
N HIS A 261 6.23 16.57 0.51
CA HIS A 261 7.19 16.96 -0.53
C HIS A 261 8.60 17.16 0.01
N ASP A 262 8.75 17.87 1.14
CA ASP A 262 10.06 18.21 1.68
C ASP A 262 10.79 17.01 2.27
N ALA A 263 10.03 16.10 2.91
CA ALA A 263 10.56 14.82 3.35
C ALA A 263 11.02 13.97 2.15
N GLY A 264 10.20 13.87 1.09
CA GLY A 264 10.55 13.16 -0.14
C GLY A 264 11.77 13.75 -0.84
N ARG A 265 11.88 15.09 -0.90
CA ARG A 265 13.05 15.78 -1.42
C ARG A 265 14.31 15.48 -0.59
N SER A 266 14.20 15.41 0.72
CA SER A 266 15.32 15.08 1.60
C SER A 266 15.84 13.66 1.35
N ILE A 267 14.94 12.68 1.14
CA ILE A 267 15.29 11.31 0.75
C ILE A 267 15.99 11.31 -0.61
N HIS A 268 15.47 12.02 -1.61
CA HIS A 268 16.11 12.13 -2.93
C HIS A 268 17.52 12.73 -2.83
N CYS A 269 17.70 13.80 -2.06
CA CYS A 269 19.01 14.38 -1.83
C CYS A 269 19.97 13.41 -1.12
N ALA A 270 19.49 12.58 -0.20
CA ALA A 270 20.30 11.56 0.46
C ALA A 270 20.76 10.48 -0.52
N LEU A 271 19.88 10.05 -1.44
CA LEU A 271 20.20 9.11 -2.52
C LEU A 271 21.33 9.64 -3.40
N LEU A 272 21.21 10.88 -3.87
CA LEU A 272 22.22 11.51 -4.72
C LEU A 272 23.59 11.64 -4.02
N ARG A 273 23.60 11.95 -2.72
CA ARG A 273 24.84 12.06 -1.95
C ARG A 273 25.54 10.73 -1.71
N ASN A 274 24.79 9.65 -1.61
CA ASN A 274 25.35 8.32 -1.36
C ASN A 274 25.89 7.64 -2.62
N ALA A 275 25.98 8.34 -3.75
CA ALA A 275 26.49 7.88 -5.05
C ALA A 275 25.87 6.55 -5.54
N ALA A 276 24.74 6.15 -4.98
CA ALA A 276 23.96 5.05 -5.50
C ALA A 276 23.27 5.55 -6.79
N GLY A 277 23.64 5.03 -7.93
CA GLY A 277 22.95 5.32 -9.19
C GLY A 277 21.43 5.09 -9.01
N LEU A 278 20.62 5.93 -9.64
CA LEU A 278 19.18 5.73 -9.68
C LEU A 278 18.90 4.46 -10.51
N ASN A 279 18.61 3.35 -9.84
CA ASN A 279 18.08 2.18 -10.54
C ASN A 279 16.59 2.38 -10.88
N ALA A 280 16.03 1.50 -11.70
CA ALA A 280 14.65 1.56 -12.15
C ALA A 280 13.62 1.62 -11.01
N ILE A 281 13.87 0.91 -9.90
CA ILE A 281 12.96 0.86 -8.73
C ILE A 281 12.94 2.20 -8.02
N MET A 282 14.10 2.76 -7.70
CA MET A 282 14.23 4.04 -7.02
C MET A 282 13.75 5.20 -7.89
N GLY A 283 14.09 5.18 -9.19
CA GLY A 283 13.60 6.16 -10.16
C GLY A 283 12.07 6.17 -10.25
N THR A 284 11.46 4.99 -10.35
CA THR A 284 9.99 4.86 -10.37
C THR A 284 9.35 5.39 -9.08
N ALA A 285 9.91 5.06 -7.90
CA ALA A 285 9.40 5.55 -6.61
C ALA A 285 9.52 7.08 -6.49
N LEU A 286 10.59 7.68 -7.00
CA LEU A 286 10.77 9.13 -7.01
C LEU A 286 9.80 9.82 -7.99
N VAL A 287 9.57 9.25 -9.18
CA VAL A 287 8.58 9.74 -10.14
C VAL A 287 7.19 9.77 -9.50
N ASP A 288 6.77 8.66 -8.88
CA ASP A 288 5.48 8.55 -8.20
C ASP A 288 5.36 9.55 -7.04
N MET A 289 6.40 9.66 -6.20
CA MET A 289 6.44 10.59 -5.08
C MET A 289 6.30 12.04 -5.54
N TYR A 290 7.11 12.49 -6.51
CA TYR A 290 7.04 13.87 -6.99
C TYR A 290 5.70 14.17 -7.67
N ALA A 291 5.18 13.26 -8.50
CA ALA A 291 3.89 13.41 -9.16
C ALA A 291 2.76 13.57 -8.13
N LYS A 292 2.72 12.71 -7.10
CA LYS A 292 1.70 12.75 -6.04
C LYS A 292 1.88 13.88 -5.02
N CYS A 293 3.08 14.48 -4.93
CA CYS A 293 3.33 15.69 -4.14
C CYS A 293 3.09 17.00 -4.94
N GLY A 294 2.51 16.92 -6.13
CA GLY A 294 2.16 18.09 -6.93
C GLY A 294 3.33 18.72 -7.70
N ARG A 295 4.42 17.96 -7.90
CA ARG A 295 5.64 18.40 -8.61
C ARG A 295 5.86 17.57 -9.86
N ILE A 296 4.91 17.64 -10.80
CA ILE A 296 5.00 16.91 -12.08
C ILE A 296 6.25 17.32 -12.90
N ASP A 297 6.70 18.57 -12.75
CA ASP A 297 7.94 19.07 -13.33
C ASP A 297 9.16 18.27 -12.85
N LYS A 298 9.22 17.97 -11.54
CA LYS A 298 10.31 17.16 -10.94
C LYS A 298 10.17 15.68 -11.27
N ALA A 299 8.93 15.17 -11.33
CA ALA A 299 8.66 13.82 -11.77
C ALA A 299 9.17 13.59 -13.20
N ALA A 300 8.86 14.52 -14.12
CA ALA A 300 9.35 14.49 -15.51
C ALA A 300 10.89 14.58 -15.60
N ALA A 301 11.51 15.42 -14.76
CA ALA A 301 12.97 15.52 -14.73
C ALA A 301 13.64 14.22 -14.27
N VAL A 302 13.11 13.56 -13.22
CA VAL A 302 13.61 12.25 -12.75
C VAL A 302 13.38 11.19 -13.82
N PHE A 303 12.18 11.14 -14.41
CA PHE A 303 11.85 10.20 -15.47
C PHE A 303 12.78 10.35 -16.68
N GLY A 304 13.10 11.59 -17.09
CA GLY A 304 14.08 11.86 -18.14
C GLY A 304 15.50 11.41 -17.78
N ALA A 305 15.89 11.60 -16.50
CA ALA A 305 17.22 11.20 -16.02
C ALA A 305 17.42 9.68 -15.90
N MET A 306 16.36 8.88 -15.89
CA MET A 306 16.43 7.41 -15.87
C MET A 306 17.02 6.83 -17.18
N GLY A 307 16.95 7.55 -18.31
CA GLY A 307 17.51 7.08 -19.58
C GLY A 307 16.99 5.69 -19.98
N ASP A 308 17.89 4.77 -20.23
CA ASP A 308 17.56 3.39 -20.66
C ASP A 308 17.06 2.49 -19.51
N ASP A 309 17.18 2.93 -18.25
CA ASP A 309 16.64 2.21 -17.09
C ASP A 309 15.11 2.36 -16.92
N ARG A 310 14.46 3.09 -17.82
CA ARG A 310 12.99 3.20 -17.83
C ARG A 310 12.36 1.85 -18.15
N ASN A 311 11.47 1.42 -17.30
CA ASN A 311 10.68 0.19 -17.48
C ASN A 311 9.17 0.51 -17.52
N ALA A 312 8.34 -0.49 -17.79
CA ALA A 312 6.89 -0.33 -17.87
C ALA A 312 6.28 0.34 -16.61
N TRP A 313 6.85 0.08 -15.43
CA TRP A 313 6.41 0.68 -14.16
C TRP A 313 6.70 2.18 -14.08
N ALA A 314 7.85 2.61 -14.56
CA ALA A 314 8.22 4.02 -14.62
C ALA A 314 7.28 4.79 -15.57
N TYR A 315 6.98 4.21 -16.75
CA TYR A 315 6.00 4.76 -17.68
C TYR A 315 4.61 4.83 -17.06
N SER A 316 4.15 3.76 -16.40
CA SER A 316 2.85 3.72 -15.70
C SER A 316 2.74 4.81 -14.63
N SER A 317 3.80 5.00 -13.83
CA SER A 317 3.84 6.03 -12.79
C SER A 317 3.80 7.45 -13.38
N MET A 318 4.53 7.69 -14.48
CA MET A 318 4.54 8.99 -15.15
C MET A 318 3.18 9.30 -15.79
N VAL A 319 2.57 8.35 -16.52
CA VAL A 319 1.24 8.48 -17.12
C VAL A 319 0.18 8.74 -16.05
N SER A 320 0.20 7.98 -14.96
CA SER A 320 -0.73 8.15 -13.82
C SER A 320 -0.55 9.52 -13.14
N GLY A 321 0.71 9.96 -12.98
CA GLY A 321 1.03 11.29 -12.47
C GLY A 321 0.44 12.39 -13.35
N LEU A 322 0.67 12.33 -14.65
CA LEU A 322 0.12 13.30 -15.61
C LEU A 322 -1.42 13.29 -15.61
N ALA A 323 -2.04 12.10 -15.50
CA ALA A 323 -3.48 11.96 -15.36
C ALA A 323 -4.02 12.69 -14.12
N MET A 324 -3.35 12.59 -12.98
CA MET A 324 -3.73 13.31 -11.76
C MET A 324 -3.61 14.84 -11.92
N HIS A 325 -2.67 15.31 -12.73
CA HIS A 325 -2.49 16.73 -13.01
C HIS A 325 -3.43 17.27 -14.11
N GLY A 326 -4.17 16.38 -14.78
CA GLY A 326 -5.08 16.74 -15.89
C GLY A 326 -4.37 16.96 -17.23
N ASP A 327 -3.10 16.58 -17.33
CA ASP A 327 -2.27 16.73 -18.52
C ASP A 327 -2.43 15.53 -19.48
N GLY A 328 -3.69 15.27 -19.92
CA GLY A 328 -4.03 14.08 -20.71
C GLY A 328 -3.27 13.98 -22.02
N ARG A 329 -3.02 15.09 -22.72
CA ARG A 329 -2.25 15.07 -23.97
C ARG A 329 -0.79 14.67 -23.75
N GLU A 330 -0.18 15.12 -22.66
CA GLU A 330 1.18 14.72 -22.32
C GLU A 330 1.24 13.24 -21.89
N ALA A 331 0.23 12.77 -21.16
CA ALA A 331 0.10 11.36 -20.79
C ALA A 331 0.04 10.45 -22.04
N LEU A 332 -0.70 10.85 -23.07
CA LEU A 332 -0.73 10.13 -24.35
C LEU A 332 0.63 10.14 -25.05
N ARG A 333 1.36 11.28 -25.05
CA ARG A 333 2.71 11.34 -25.63
C ARG A 333 3.70 10.42 -24.92
N VAL A 334 3.64 10.35 -23.58
CA VAL A 334 4.46 9.44 -22.77
C VAL A 334 4.10 7.99 -23.06
N PHE A 335 2.81 7.68 -23.21
CA PHE A 335 2.35 6.35 -23.62
C PHE A 335 2.85 5.94 -25.01
N ASP A 336 2.77 6.84 -25.99
CA ASP A 336 3.31 6.57 -27.33
C ASP A 336 4.84 6.44 -27.34
N ALA A 337 5.55 7.13 -26.44
CA ALA A 337 6.99 6.94 -26.24
C ALA A 337 7.30 5.54 -25.70
N MET A 338 6.54 5.07 -24.72
CA MET A 338 6.65 3.71 -24.17
C MET A 338 6.56 2.65 -25.28
N LEU A 339 5.58 2.79 -26.20
CA LEU A 339 5.38 1.86 -27.31
C LEU A 339 6.53 1.91 -28.32
N ARG A 340 7.02 3.12 -28.64
CA ARG A 340 8.16 3.31 -29.57
C ARG A 340 9.47 2.74 -29.01
N GLU A 341 9.65 2.75 -27.70
CA GLU A 341 10.80 2.15 -27.01
C GLU A 341 10.66 0.62 -26.84
N GLY A 342 9.57 0.02 -27.34
CA GLY A 342 9.38 -1.43 -27.36
C GLY A 342 8.82 -2.02 -26.05
N HIS A 343 8.38 -1.19 -25.12
CA HIS A 343 7.76 -1.67 -23.89
C HIS A 343 6.30 -2.08 -24.13
N ALA A 344 5.94 -3.30 -23.79
CA ALA A 344 4.57 -3.79 -23.87
C ALA A 344 3.69 -3.13 -22.78
N PRO A 345 2.54 -2.52 -23.16
CA PRO A 345 1.63 -1.95 -22.17
C PRO A 345 0.82 -3.05 -21.47
N ASP A 346 0.67 -2.90 -20.18
CA ASP A 346 -0.15 -3.77 -19.33
C ASP A 346 -1.49 -3.12 -18.95
N ALA A 347 -2.30 -3.82 -18.19
CA ALA A 347 -3.58 -3.34 -17.70
C ALA A 347 -3.44 -2.04 -16.87
N ALA A 348 -2.38 -1.91 -16.06
CA ALA A 348 -2.19 -0.74 -15.19
C ALA A 348 -1.88 0.53 -15.99
N VAL A 349 -1.05 0.44 -17.02
CA VAL A 349 -0.76 1.56 -17.93
C VAL A 349 -2.04 2.02 -18.61
N TYR A 350 -2.88 1.10 -19.10
CA TYR A 350 -4.14 1.46 -19.75
C TYR A 350 -5.14 2.13 -18.81
N VAL A 351 -5.22 1.71 -17.54
CA VAL A 351 -6.00 2.44 -16.52
C VAL A 351 -5.49 3.88 -16.40
N GLY A 352 -4.17 4.08 -16.38
CA GLY A 352 -3.57 5.42 -16.33
C GLY A 352 -3.93 6.27 -17.54
N VAL A 353 -3.81 5.71 -18.76
CA VAL A 353 -4.14 6.38 -20.03
C VAL A 353 -5.61 6.77 -20.11
N LEU A 354 -6.53 5.83 -19.80
CA LEU A 354 -7.97 6.09 -19.83
C LEU A 354 -8.40 7.13 -18.79
N ASN A 355 -7.80 7.08 -17.57
CA ASN A 355 -8.00 8.13 -16.57
C ASN A 355 -7.49 9.50 -17.04
N ALA A 356 -6.35 9.54 -17.75
CA ALA A 356 -5.82 10.78 -18.30
C ALA A 356 -6.79 11.38 -19.33
N CYS A 357 -7.34 10.55 -20.22
CA CYS A 357 -8.34 10.96 -21.20
C CYS A 357 -9.63 11.45 -20.53
N SER A 358 -10.15 10.71 -19.52
CA SER A 358 -11.35 11.10 -18.79
C SER A 358 -11.19 12.47 -18.13
N ARG A 359 -10.09 12.69 -17.41
CA ARG A 359 -9.87 13.95 -16.66
C ARG A 359 -9.53 15.15 -17.52
N ALA A 360 -9.04 14.92 -18.73
CA ALA A 360 -8.74 15.97 -19.72
C ALA A 360 -9.87 16.21 -20.72
N GLY A 361 -10.98 15.46 -20.65
CA GLY A 361 -12.09 15.56 -21.60
C GLY A 361 -11.76 15.08 -23.03
N LEU A 362 -10.79 14.17 -23.16
CA LEU A 362 -10.33 13.62 -24.44
C LEU A 362 -11.11 12.34 -24.80
N LEU A 363 -12.43 12.49 -25.04
CA LEU A 363 -13.34 11.35 -25.25
C LEU A 363 -12.90 10.46 -26.42
N ASP A 364 -12.66 11.05 -27.60
CA ASP A 364 -12.32 10.29 -28.81
C ASP A 364 -10.97 9.57 -28.68
N ASP A 365 -9.99 10.21 -28.04
CA ASP A 365 -8.69 9.59 -27.74
C ASP A 365 -8.85 8.41 -26.80
N GLY A 366 -9.68 8.54 -25.75
CA GLY A 366 -9.95 7.49 -24.81
C GLY A 366 -10.65 6.29 -25.43
N LEU A 367 -11.65 6.51 -26.30
CA LEU A 367 -12.32 5.44 -27.06
C LEU A 367 -11.32 4.69 -27.94
N ARG A 368 -10.46 5.43 -28.68
CA ARG A 368 -9.40 4.82 -29.49
C ARG A 368 -8.40 4.01 -28.65
N CYS A 369 -8.00 4.52 -27.50
CA CYS A 369 -7.09 3.79 -26.59
C CYS A 369 -7.72 2.51 -26.06
N PHE A 370 -9.02 2.51 -25.74
CA PHE A 370 -9.73 1.32 -25.28
C PHE A 370 -9.82 0.25 -26.38
N ASP A 371 -10.05 0.65 -27.64
CA ASP A 371 -10.06 -0.26 -28.77
C ASP A 371 -8.65 -0.82 -29.06
N ARG A 372 -7.61 0.02 -29.06
CA ARG A 372 -6.21 -0.41 -29.19
C ARG A 372 -5.81 -1.44 -28.12
N MET A 373 -6.22 -1.22 -26.87
CA MET A 373 -5.98 -2.14 -25.78
C MET A 373 -6.48 -3.55 -26.10
N ARG A 374 -7.71 -3.65 -26.62
CA ARG A 374 -8.38 -4.93 -26.94
C ARG A 374 -7.87 -5.57 -28.22
N LEU A 375 -7.79 -4.79 -29.28
CA LEU A 375 -7.58 -5.30 -30.64
C LEU A 375 -6.08 -5.45 -30.99
N GLU A 376 -5.26 -4.47 -30.62
CA GLU A 376 -3.83 -4.47 -30.96
C GLU A 376 -3.00 -5.17 -29.88
N HIS A 377 -3.13 -4.75 -28.62
CA HIS A 377 -2.27 -5.22 -27.54
C HIS A 377 -2.82 -6.46 -26.80
N LYS A 378 -4.03 -6.92 -27.14
CA LYS A 378 -4.67 -8.13 -26.56
C LYS A 378 -4.81 -8.09 -25.03
N VAL A 379 -4.85 -6.89 -24.45
CA VAL A 379 -5.08 -6.72 -23.01
C VAL A 379 -6.57 -6.83 -22.74
N THR A 380 -6.95 -7.80 -21.89
CA THR A 380 -8.35 -8.00 -21.51
C THR A 380 -8.84 -6.88 -20.58
N PRO A 381 -9.94 -6.17 -20.92
CA PRO A 381 -10.49 -5.14 -20.06
C PRO A 381 -10.95 -5.72 -18.72
N ASN A 382 -10.61 -5.06 -17.63
CA ASN A 382 -11.09 -5.35 -16.28
C ASN A 382 -12.04 -4.27 -15.78
N ALA A 383 -12.60 -4.43 -14.57
CA ALA A 383 -13.56 -3.50 -13.98
C ALA A 383 -13.03 -2.04 -13.90
N GLN A 384 -11.73 -1.84 -13.71
CA GLN A 384 -11.13 -0.50 -13.63
C GLN A 384 -11.16 0.21 -14.99
N HIS A 385 -10.87 -0.51 -16.09
CA HIS A 385 -10.95 0.03 -17.44
C HIS A 385 -12.38 0.46 -17.79
N TYR A 386 -13.36 -0.41 -17.50
CA TYR A 386 -14.77 -0.05 -17.69
C TYR A 386 -15.18 1.13 -16.82
N GLY A 387 -14.70 1.18 -15.56
CA GLY A 387 -14.92 2.33 -14.68
C GLY A 387 -14.40 3.65 -15.27
N CYS A 388 -13.20 3.64 -15.87
CA CYS A 388 -12.64 4.81 -16.56
C CYS A 388 -13.47 5.21 -17.79
N MET A 389 -13.95 4.23 -18.57
CA MET A 389 -14.77 4.48 -19.76
C MET A 389 -16.14 5.05 -19.36
N VAL A 390 -16.77 4.48 -18.32
CA VAL A 390 -18.04 4.99 -17.76
C VAL A 390 -17.87 6.41 -17.24
N ASP A 391 -16.79 6.69 -16.46
CA ASP A 391 -16.50 8.05 -15.98
C ASP A 391 -16.32 9.04 -17.13
N MET A 392 -15.62 8.64 -18.19
CA MET A 392 -15.36 9.47 -19.35
C MET A 392 -16.63 9.79 -20.14
N LEU A 393 -17.46 8.78 -20.46
CA LEU A 393 -18.74 8.97 -21.15
C LEU A 393 -19.70 9.82 -20.32
N ALA A 394 -19.77 9.53 -19.02
CA ALA A 394 -20.66 10.20 -18.12
C ALA A 394 -20.29 11.68 -17.90
N ARG A 395 -18.99 12.01 -17.78
CA ARG A 395 -18.51 13.42 -17.75
C ARG A 395 -18.82 14.17 -19.05
N ALA A 396 -18.81 13.46 -20.18
CA ALA A 396 -19.19 14.04 -21.48
C ALA A 396 -20.71 14.19 -21.65
N GLY A 397 -21.53 13.87 -20.63
CA GLY A 397 -22.99 13.96 -20.64
C GLY A 397 -23.67 12.78 -21.37
N ARG A 398 -22.93 11.76 -21.79
CA ARG A 398 -23.45 10.58 -22.51
C ARG A 398 -23.88 9.48 -21.51
N LEU A 399 -24.84 9.81 -20.60
CA LEU A 399 -25.24 8.96 -19.48
C LEU A 399 -25.87 7.64 -19.92
N ASP A 400 -26.69 7.64 -20.99
CA ASP A 400 -27.31 6.43 -21.51
C ASP A 400 -26.29 5.45 -22.08
N GLU A 401 -25.25 5.96 -22.76
CA GLU A 401 -24.17 5.12 -23.29
C GLU A 401 -23.29 4.58 -22.16
N ALA A 402 -23.02 5.38 -21.14
CA ALA A 402 -22.32 4.92 -19.94
C ALA A 402 -23.08 3.78 -19.26
N ARG A 403 -24.41 3.89 -19.14
CA ARG A 403 -25.27 2.83 -18.60
C ARG A 403 -25.29 1.58 -19.49
N ALA A 404 -25.40 1.75 -20.81
CA ALA A 404 -25.38 0.64 -21.76
C ALA A 404 -24.04 -0.10 -21.70
N LEU A 405 -22.94 0.62 -21.54
CA LEU A 405 -21.61 0.03 -21.37
C LEU A 405 -21.52 -0.86 -20.13
N ILE A 406 -22.08 -0.42 -18.99
CA ILE A 406 -22.16 -1.23 -17.77
C ILE A 406 -22.93 -2.54 -18.04
N GLY A 407 -24.07 -2.46 -18.76
CA GLY A 407 -24.86 -3.63 -19.12
C GLY A 407 -24.17 -4.61 -20.08
N SER A 408 -23.18 -4.13 -20.86
CA SER A 408 -22.41 -4.93 -21.80
C SER A 408 -21.13 -5.55 -21.20
N MET A 409 -20.83 -5.28 -19.94
CA MET A 409 -19.65 -5.85 -19.27
C MET A 409 -19.76 -7.38 -19.20
N PRO A 410 -18.67 -8.12 -19.53
CA PRO A 410 -18.71 -9.57 -19.46
C PRO A 410 -18.91 -10.04 -18.01
N PRO A 411 -19.69 -11.13 -17.80
CA PRO A 411 -19.96 -11.68 -16.47
C PRO A 411 -18.74 -12.44 -15.92
N THR A 412 -17.60 -11.79 -15.85
CA THR A 412 -16.32 -12.40 -15.41
C THR A 412 -16.22 -12.54 -13.89
N GLY A 413 -17.33 -12.40 -13.14
CA GLY A 413 -17.34 -12.49 -11.67
C GLY A 413 -16.66 -11.31 -10.97
N GLN A 414 -16.25 -10.28 -11.69
CA GLN A 414 -15.71 -9.06 -11.08
C GLN A 414 -16.83 -8.08 -10.71
N PRO A 415 -16.78 -7.48 -9.52
CA PRO A 415 -17.78 -6.49 -9.10
C PRO A 415 -17.80 -5.30 -10.07
N THR A 416 -18.98 -4.92 -10.51
CA THR A 416 -19.21 -3.72 -11.34
C THR A 416 -19.41 -2.45 -10.50
N ASP A 417 -19.11 -2.51 -9.20
CA ASP A 417 -19.30 -1.43 -8.23
C ASP A 417 -18.56 -0.15 -8.63
N THR A 418 -17.34 -0.26 -9.15
CA THR A 418 -16.56 0.89 -9.61
C THR A 418 -17.24 1.61 -10.76
N ALA A 419 -17.82 0.89 -11.71
CA ALA A 419 -18.53 1.47 -12.85
C ALA A 419 -19.83 2.16 -12.41
N TRP A 420 -20.64 1.50 -11.56
CA TRP A 420 -21.86 2.09 -11.02
C TRP A 420 -21.55 3.34 -10.17
N ARG A 421 -20.49 3.32 -9.39
CA ARG A 421 -20.06 4.48 -8.59
C ARG A 421 -19.56 5.63 -9.46
N SER A 422 -18.91 5.34 -10.59
CA SER A 422 -18.54 6.37 -11.57
C SER A 422 -19.78 7.00 -12.20
N LEU A 423 -20.78 6.20 -12.55
CA LEU A 423 -22.07 6.69 -13.06
C LEU A 423 -22.80 7.53 -12.01
N LEU A 424 -22.88 7.07 -10.76
CA LEU A 424 -23.49 7.80 -9.65
C LEU A 424 -22.86 9.19 -9.45
N ASN A 425 -21.53 9.26 -9.49
CA ASN A 425 -20.83 10.55 -9.41
C ASN A 425 -21.17 11.49 -10.56
N ALA A 426 -21.37 10.98 -11.75
CA ALA A 426 -21.77 11.77 -12.92
C ALA A 426 -23.23 12.23 -12.84
N CYS A 427 -24.15 11.39 -12.36
CA CYS A 427 -25.54 11.77 -12.10
C CYS A 427 -25.62 13.00 -11.18
N ARG A 428 -24.75 13.07 -10.15
CA ARG A 428 -24.66 14.26 -9.29
C ARG A 428 -24.26 15.52 -10.07
N ILE A 429 -23.37 15.40 -11.05
CA ILE A 429 -22.89 16.54 -11.87
C ILE A 429 -24.01 17.01 -12.81
N HIS A 430 -24.68 16.08 -13.47
CA HIS A 430 -25.71 16.38 -14.47
C HIS A 430 -27.13 16.54 -13.88
N GLY A 431 -27.32 16.22 -12.60
CA GLY A 431 -28.61 16.40 -11.92
C GLY A 431 -29.62 15.28 -12.19
N ASP A 432 -29.20 14.13 -12.67
CA ASP A 432 -30.08 12.99 -12.96
C ASP A 432 -30.31 12.16 -11.69
N LEU A 433 -31.38 12.52 -10.93
CA LEU A 433 -31.68 11.86 -9.66
C LEU A 433 -32.21 10.43 -9.88
N ASP A 434 -33.06 10.21 -10.90
CA ASP A 434 -33.64 8.89 -11.18
C ASP A 434 -32.54 7.85 -11.48
N LEU A 435 -31.52 8.24 -12.27
CA LEU A 435 -30.41 7.37 -12.58
C LEU A 435 -29.47 7.19 -11.39
N ALA A 436 -29.34 8.21 -10.52
CA ALA A 436 -28.56 8.12 -9.29
C ALA A 436 -29.14 7.11 -8.30
N GLU A 437 -30.46 7.12 -8.11
CA GLU A 437 -31.16 6.14 -7.26
C GLU A 437 -31.01 4.72 -7.79
N ARG A 438 -31.15 4.52 -9.10
CA ARG A 438 -30.89 3.21 -9.74
C ARG A 438 -29.46 2.75 -9.53
N ALA A 439 -28.48 3.64 -9.68
CA ALA A 439 -27.09 3.31 -9.45
C ALA A 439 -26.83 2.91 -7.98
N LEU A 440 -27.43 3.60 -7.00
CA LEU A 440 -27.36 3.24 -5.59
C LEU A 440 -28.03 1.88 -5.32
N GLN A 441 -29.18 1.63 -5.94
CA GLN A 441 -29.89 0.35 -5.83
C GLN A 441 -29.02 -0.83 -6.33
N GLU A 442 -28.32 -0.65 -7.47
CA GLU A 442 -27.41 -1.66 -7.98
C GLU A 442 -26.20 -1.87 -7.06
N LEU A 443 -25.63 -0.79 -6.50
CA LEU A 443 -24.56 -0.89 -5.51
C LEU A 443 -25.00 -1.64 -4.23
N ARG A 444 -26.24 -1.43 -3.77
CA ARG A 444 -26.86 -2.21 -2.68
C ARG A 444 -26.99 -3.68 -3.05
N ARG A 445 -27.51 -3.98 -4.23
CA ARG A 445 -27.69 -5.35 -4.73
C ARG A 445 -26.35 -6.11 -4.80
N LEU A 446 -25.28 -5.41 -5.14
CA LEU A 446 -23.92 -5.96 -5.18
C LEU A 446 -23.27 -6.08 -3.79
N GLY A 447 -23.90 -5.60 -2.71
CA GLY A 447 -23.32 -5.53 -1.38
C GLY A 447 -22.11 -4.59 -1.29
N ALA A 448 -21.98 -3.67 -2.23
CA ALA A 448 -20.83 -2.78 -2.39
C ALA A 448 -21.12 -1.30 -2.03
N ALA A 449 -22.38 -0.98 -1.67
CA ALA A 449 -22.76 0.37 -1.27
C ALA A 449 -21.99 0.80 0.00
N ASN A 450 -21.49 2.03 0.01
CA ASN A 450 -20.79 2.63 1.14
C ASN A 450 -21.44 3.95 1.55
N ALA A 451 -21.09 4.47 2.73
CA ALA A 451 -21.67 5.72 3.25
C ALA A 451 -21.58 6.90 2.26
N GLY A 452 -20.50 6.98 1.46
CA GLY A 452 -20.33 8.03 0.45
C GLY A 452 -21.37 7.98 -0.68
N ASP A 453 -21.79 6.77 -1.08
CA ASP A 453 -22.79 6.57 -2.13
C ASP A 453 -24.16 7.10 -1.66
N TYR A 454 -24.54 6.81 -0.41
CA TYR A 454 -25.76 7.35 0.23
C TYR A 454 -25.72 8.87 0.38
N VAL A 455 -24.55 9.42 0.78
CA VAL A 455 -24.38 10.88 0.93
C VAL A 455 -24.58 11.60 -0.40
N ILE A 456 -24.14 11.02 -1.52
CA ILE A 456 -24.33 11.61 -2.85
C ILE A 456 -25.83 11.71 -3.18
N VAL A 457 -26.59 10.61 -3.04
CA VAL A 457 -28.02 10.59 -3.39
C VAL A 457 -28.83 11.44 -2.41
N ALA A 458 -28.56 11.35 -1.10
CA ALA A 458 -29.18 12.21 -0.10
C ALA A 458 -28.92 13.70 -0.35
N GLY A 459 -27.70 14.03 -0.83
CA GLY A 459 -27.37 15.39 -1.24
C GLY A 459 -28.13 15.87 -2.48
N MET A 460 -28.44 14.98 -3.42
CA MET A 460 -29.27 15.29 -4.58
C MET A 460 -30.73 15.56 -4.19
N HIS A 461 -31.33 14.72 -3.33
CA HIS A 461 -32.67 14.97 -2.77
C HIS A 461 -32.69 16.30 -1.98
N ALA A 462 -31.70 16.56 -1.15
CA ALA A 462 -31.64 17.80 -0.37
C ALA A 462 -31.57 19.06 -1.28
N ARG A 463 -30.86 18.97 -2.42
CA ARG A 463 -30.84 20.05 -3.43
C ARG A 463 -32.19 20.30 -4.04
N ASP A 464 -32.99 19.25 -4.24
CA ASP A 464 -34.32 19.32 -4.75
C ASP A 464 -35.36 19.61 -3.65
N LYS A 465 -34.87 19.88 -2.40
CA LYS A 465 -35.67 20.19 -1.19
C LYS A 465 -36.50 19.02 -0.66
N ASP A 466 -36.22 17.81 -1.09
CA ASP A 466 -36.82 16.58 -0.56
C ASP A 466 -36.06 16.10 0.68
N TRP A 467 -36.33 16.76 1.80
CA TRP A 467 -35.64 16.51 3.06
C TRP A 467 -35.99 15.17 3.69
N ASP A 468 -37.23 14.67 3.44
CA ASP A 468 -37.71 13.41 3.98
C ASP A 468 -36.94 12.23 3.34
N ALA A 469 -36.82 12.21 2.02
CA ALA A 469 -35.99 11.21 1.32
C ALA A 469 -34.51 11.31 1.70
N ALA A 470 -33.99 12.53 1.82
CA ALA A 470 -32.60 12.72 2.26
C ALA A 470 -32.35 12.19 3.68
N ALA A 471 -33.32 12.38 4.60
CA ALA A 471 -33.22 11.87 5.96
C ALA A 471 -33.35 10.34 6.01
N ALA A 472 -34.27 9.76 5.24
CA ALA A 472 -34.47 8.32 5.13
C ALA A 472 -33.19 7.60 4.67
N LEU A 473 -32.52 8.13 3.65
CA LEU A 473 -31.25 7.57 3.15
C LEU A 473 -30.12 7.62 4.19
N ARG A 474 -30.04 8.68 4.98
CA ARG A 474 -29.05 8.80 6.07
C ARG A 474 -29.32 7.79 7.19
N THR A 475 -30.59 7.61 7.56
CA THR A 475 -31.01 6.61 8.55
C THR A 475 -30.67 5.22 8.06
N GLU A 476 -31.00 4.89 6.81
CA GLU A 476 -30.68 3.60 6.21
C GLU A 476 -29.16 3.31 6.22
N ALA A 477 -28.33 4.29 5.87
CA ALA A 477 -26.87 4.14 5.94
C ALA A 477 -26.37 3.88 7.37
N ALA A 478 -26.96 4.56 8.37
CA ALA A 478 -26.64 4.37 9.78
C ALA A 478 -27.07 2.99 10.28
N ASP A 479 -28.28 2.54 9.94
CA ASP A 479 -28.81 1.22 10.31
C ASP A 479 -28.01 0.08 9.67
N ALA A 480 -27.47 0.31 8.47
CA ALA A 480 -26.55 -0.62 7.81
C ALA A 480 -25.13 -0.62 8.43
N GLY A 481 -24.87 0.18 9.48
CA GLY A 481 -23.56 0.28 10.13
C GLY A 481 -22.47 0.89 9.26
N LEU A 482 -22.83 1.63 8.21
CA LEU A 482 -21.88 2.24 7.29
C LEU A 482 -21.25 3.50 7.93
N ALA A 483 -20.04 3.35 8.46
CA ALA A 483 -19.29 4.46 9.02
C ALA A 483 -18.75 5.38 7.91
N GLN A 484 -19.03 6.67 8.03
CA GLN A 484 -18.44 7.68 7.16
C GLN A 484 -17.03 8.02 7.67
N CYS A 485 -16.00 7.84 6.82
CA CYS A 485 -14.67 8.36 7.13
C CYS A 485 -14.72 9.89 7.21
N PRO A 486 -14.29 10.50 8.32
CA PRO A 486 -14.23 11.96 8.41
C PRO A 486 -13.39 12.56 7.28
N GLY A 487 -13.89 13.63 6.69
CA GLY A 487 -13.13 14.45 5.76
C GLY A 487 -11.98 15.13 6.48
N PHE A 488 -10.79 15.02 5.91
CA PHE A 488 -9.63 15.75 6.42
C PHE A 488 -8.84 16.43 5.31
N SER A 489 -8.07 17.42 5.70
CA SER A 489 -7.08 18.06 4.85
C SER A 489 -5.74 18.09 5.57
N ALA A 490 -4.66 17.90 4.84
CA ALA A 490 -3.30 17.88 5.39
C ALA A 490 -2.41 18.88 4.64
N VAL A 491 -1.47 19.49 5.34
CA VAL A 491 -0.46 20.36 4.79
C VAL A 491 0.89 20.07 5.45
N GLU A 492 1.94 19.98 4.64
CA GLU A 492 3.31 19.83 5.14
C GLU A 492 3.92 21.21 5.43
N VAL A 493 4.45 21.37 6.64
CA VAL A 493 5.20 22.55 7.05
C VAL A 493 6.49 22.12 7.74
N ARG A 494 7.64 22.54 7.24
CA ARG A 494 8.97 22.20 7.77
C ARG A 494 9.24 20.69 7.93
N GLY A 495 8.68 19.89 7.04
CA GLY A 495 8.82 18.43 7.05
C GLY A 495 7.87 17.69 7.98
N GLU A 496 6.97 18.39 8.68
CA GLU A 496 5.89 17.81 9.48
C GLU A 496 4.56 17.96 8.76
N VAL A 497 3.76 16.88 8.77
CA VAL A 497 2.44 16.85 8.17
C VAL A 497 1.38 17.16 9.22
N HIS A 498 0.73 18.30 9.08
CA HIS A 498 -0.37 18.73 9.93
C HIS A 498 -1.70 18.38 9.30
N ARG A 499 -2.59 17.75 10.06
CA ARG A 499 -3.89 17.26 9.60
C ARG A 499 -5.01 18.02 10.29
N PHE A 500 -6.01 18.41 9.53
CA PHE A 500 -7.17 19.17 9.99
C PHE A 500 -8.47 18.44 9.61
N VAL A 501 -9.41 18.38 10.52
CA VAL A 501 -10.80 18.03 10.25
C VAL A 501 -11.65 19.31 10.22
N SER A 502 -12.92 19.21 9.78
CA SER A 502 -13.81 20.37 9.83
C SER A 502 -14.02 20.84 11.27
N GLN A 503 -13.95 22.13 11.52
CA GLN A 503 -14.07 22.77 12.85
C GLN A 503 -13.00 22.27 13.85
N ASP A 504 -11.82 21.92 13.39
CA ASP A 504 -10.74 21.38 14.23
C ASP A 504 -10.25 22.39 15.26
N MET A 505 -10.32 22.00 16.54
CA MET A 505 -9.84 22.80 17.69
C MET A 505 -8.66 22.13 18.40
N ALA A 506 -8.16 20.99 17.88
CA ALA A 506 -7.11 20.20 18.55
C ALA A 506 -5.69 20.72 18.26
N HIS A 507 -5.50 21.46 17.17
CA HIS A 507 -4.16 21.92 16.78
C HIS A 507 -3.56 22.90 17.80
N PRO A 508 -2.26 22.78 18.19
CA PRO A 508 -1.62 23.66 19.18
C PRO A 508 -1.72 25.17 18.84
N ARG A 509 -1.63 25.50 17.54
CA ARG A 509 -1.75 26.88 17.03
C ARG A 509 -3.16 27.22 16.57
N ARG A 510 -4.21 26.62 17.16
CA ARG A 510 -5.59 26.86 16.75
C ARG A 510 -5.98 28.34 16.75
N HIS A 511 -5.51 29.10 17.73
CA HIS A 511 -5.84 30.51 17.85
C HIS A 511 -5.33 31.33 16.65
N ASP A 512 -4.07 31.19 16.30
CA ASP A 512 -3.47 31.85 15.14
C ASP A 512 -4.16 31.45 13.83
N ILE A 513 -4.52 30.14 13.70
CA ILE A 513 -5.19 29.59 12.50
C ILE A 513 -6.57 30.21 12.33
N TYR A 514 -7.36 30.29 13.38
CA TYR A 514 -8.69 30.89 13.30
C TYR A 514 -8.64 32.41 13.12
N GLU A 515 -7.67 33.07 13.69
CA GLU A 515 -7.42 34.50 13.43
C GLU A 515 -7.08 34.75 11.95
N MET A 516 -6.19 33.92 11.38
CA MET A 516 -5.89 34.00 9.96
C MET A 516 -7.11 33.67 9.09
N LEU A 517 -7.92 32.70 9.49
CA LEU A 517 -9.16 32.35 8.79
C LEU A 517 -10.12 33.55 8.77
N HIS A 518 -10.27 34.26 9.89
CA HIS A 518 -11.06 35.49 9.97
C HIS A 518 -10.51 36.61 9.07
N GLN A 519 -9.20 36.78 9.01
CA GLN A 519 -8.56 37.74 8.09
C GLN A 519 -8.85 37.39 6.63
N MET A 520 -8.76 36.10 6.26
CA MET A 520 -9.09 35.63 4.91
C MET A 520 -10.55 35.88 4.56
N GLU A 521 -11.47 35.60 5.48
CA GLU A 521 -12.90 35.85 5.28
C GLU A 521 -13.22 37.34 5.17
N TRP A 522 -12.58 38.18 5.99
CA TRP A 522 -12.76 39.62 5.92
C TRP A 522 -12.35 40.19 4.56
N GLN A 523 -11.17 39.79 4.05
CA GLN A 523 -10.69 40.21 2.74
C GLN A 523 -11.59 39.73 1.60
N LEU A 524 -12.07 38.48 1.66
CA LEU A 524 -12.99 37.91 0.69
C LEU A 524 -14.31 38.70 0.64
N ARG A 525 -14.88 39.05 1.81
CA ARG A 525 -16.10 39.84 1.89
C ARG A 525 -15.90 41.26 1.32
N PHE A 526 -14.75 41.87 1.59
CA PHE A 526 -14.37 43.15 1.03
C PHE A 526 -14.30 43.12 -0.50
N ASP A 527 -13.84 41.98 -1.06
CA ASP A 527 -13.77 41.72 -2.51
C ASP A 527 -15.13 41.23 -3.11
N GLY A 528 -16.21 41.27 -2.31
CA GLY A 528 -17.56 40.90 -2.75
C GLY A 528 -17.82 39.40 -2.90
N TYR A 529 -16.99 38.55 -2.30
CA TYR A 529 -17.20 37.10 -2.32
C TYR A 529 -18.31 36.68 -1.35
N GLU A 530 -19.25 35.89 -1.86
CA GLU A 530 -20.27 35.21 -1.05
C GLU A 530 -20.05 33.68 -1.11
N PRO A 531 -20.05 32.99 0.06
CA PRO A 531 -19.90 31.54 0.10
C PRO A 531 -21.08 30.81 -0.57
N ASP A 532 -20.77 29.83 -1.42
CA ASP A 532 -21.78 28.95 -2.02
C ASP A 532 -22.14 27.82 -1.05
N THR A 533 -23.36 27.90 -0.49
CA THR A 533 -23.91 26.90 0.44
C THR A 533 -24.76 25.83 -0.23
N SER A 534 -24.92 25.89 -1.56
CA SER A 534 -25.85 25.04 -2.33
C SER A 534 -25.56 23.54 -2.28
N GLU A 535 -24.29 23.17 -2.06
CA GLU A 535 -23.88 21.75 -1.95
C GLU A 535 -24.02 21.19 -0.51
N LEU A 536 -24.38 22.02 0.49
CA LEU A 536 -24.61 21.55 1.85
C LEU A 536 -26.00 20.89 1.98
N ALA A 537 -25.98 19.59 2.17
CA ALA A 537 -27.17 18.81 2.45
C ALA A 537 -27.61 18.96 3.93
N LEU A 538 -27.84 20.19 4.35
CA LEU A 538 -28.24 20.56 5.71
C LEU A 538 -29.55 21.36 5.68
N ASP A 539 -30.54 20.88 6.40
CA ASP A 539 -31.81 21.61 6.63
C ASP A 539 -31.58 22.64 7.74
N ALA A 540 -31.00 23.75 7.37
CA ALA A 540 -30.64 24.84 8.31
C ALA A 540 -30.75 26.20 7.59
N GLY A 541 -30.81 27.26 8.39
CA GLY A 541 -30.77 28.62 7.86
C GLY A 541 -29.44 28.96 7.19
N GLU A 542 -29.45 29.90 6.25
CA GLU A 542 -28.25 30.27 5.48
C GLU A 542 -27.07 30.71 6.36
N GLU A 543 -27.36 31.37 7.48
CA GLU A 543 -26.30 31.78 8.44
C GLU A 543 -25.60 30.59 9.08
N GLU A 544 -26.33 29.54 9.41
CA GLU A 544 -25.79 28.32 9.98
C GLU A 544 -24.98 27.54 8.93
N LYS A 545 -25.48 27.43 7.70
CA LYS A 545 -24.76 26.86 6.56
C LYS A 545 -23.43 27.58 6.31
N ARG A 546 -23.43 28.93 6.34
CA ARG A 546 -22.22 29.74 6.20
C ARG A 546 -21.20 29.44 7.29
N ARG A 547 -21.63 29.26 8.56
CA ARG A 547 -20.73 28.88 9.67
C ARG A 547 -20.08 27.51 9.47
N VAL A 548 -20.83 26.52 8.97
CA VAL A 548 -20.29 25.18 8.69
C VAL A 548 -19.23 25.24 7.59
N VAL A 549 -19.48 26.00 6.52
CA VAL A 549 -18.53 26.14 5.41
C VAL A 549 -17.29 26.95 5.80
N ALA A 550 -17.42 27.91 6.71
CA ALA A 550 -16.34 28.80 7.12
C ALA A 550 -15.14 28.02 7.70
N ALA A 551 -15.39 27.04 8.55
CA ALA A 551 -14.34 26.25 9.22
C ALA A 551 -14.11 24.87 8.58
N HIS A 552 -14.26 24.76 7.26
CA HIS A 552 -13.98 23.53 6.53
C HIS A 552 -12.49 23.15 6.60
N SER A 553 -12.18 21.86 6.66
CA SER A 553 -10.81 21.35 6.83
C SER A 553 -9.80 21.92 5.82
N GLN A 554 -10.20 22.12 4.56
CA GLN A 554 -9.34 22.72 3.53
C GLN A 554 -9.00 24.18 3.83
N LYS A 555 -9.96 24.96 4.35
CA LYS A 555 -9.77 26.36 4.70
C LYS A 555 -8.82 26.50 5.90
N LEU A 556 -8.97 25.62 6.91
CA LEU A 556 -8.05 25.54 8.06
C LEU A 556 -6.61 25.17 7.63
N ALA A 557 -6.47 24.16 6.76
CA ALA A 557 -5.18 23.77 6.21
C ALA A 557 -4.54 24.90 5.38
N MET A 558 -5.35 25.66 4.65
CA MET A 558 -4.91 26.81 3.87
C MET A 558 -4.45 27.97 4.77
N ALA A 559 -5.22 28.31 5.79
CA ALA A 559 -4.87 29.34 6.78
C ALA A 559 -3.54 28.99 7.48
N PHE A 560 -3.39 27.74 7.93
CA PHE A 560 -2.13 27.29 8.54
C PHE A 560 -0.96 27.32 7.55
N GLY A 561 -1.18 26.92 6.31
CA GLY A 561 -0.17 26.98 5.25
C GLY A 561 0.30 28.40 4.96
N LEU A 562 -0.61 29.36 4.87
CA LEU A 562 -0.29 30.78 4.67
C LEU A 562 0.49 31.38 5.84
N LEU A 563 0.10 31.05 7.08
CA LEU A 563 0.79 31.47 8.31
C LEU A 563 2.20 30.93 8.47
N SER A 564 2.42 29.71 7.97
CA SER A 564 3.60 28.91 8.36
C SER A 564 4.63 28.77 7.25
N THR A 565 4.32 29.22 6.03
CA THR A 565 5.23 29.17 4.88
C THR A 565 5.65 30.58 4.45
N PRO A 566 6.89 30.77 3.96
CA PRO A 566 7.38 32.06 3.50
C PRO A 566 6.48 32.67 2.40
N GLU A 567 6.48 34.00 2.30
CA GLU A 567 5.81 34.69 1.20
C GLU A 567 6.29 34.19 -0.16
N GLY A 568 5.35 34.06 -1.12
CA GLY A 568 5.63 33.51 -2.45
C GLY A 568 5.78 32.00 -2.52
N ALA A 569 5.97 31.30 -1.40
CA ALA A 569 6.02 29.84 -1.43
C ALA A 569 4.63 29.22 -1.67
N PRO A 570 4.50 28.18 -2.49
CA PRO A 570 3.21 27.54 -2.74
C PRO A 570 2.71 26.80 -1.49
N VAL A 571 1.40 26.92 -1.21
CA VAL A 571 0.72 26.13 -0.17
C VAL A 571 0.20 24.86 -0.80
N ARG A 572 0.65 23.67 -0.29
CA ARG A 572 0.25 22.36 -0.81
C ARG A 572 -0.62 21.65 0.20
N ILE A 573 -1.83 21.31 -0.23
CA ILE A 573 -2.86 20.66 0.60
C ILE A 573 -3.24 19.34 -0.03
N VAL A 574 -3.41 18.32 0.81
CA VAL A 574 -3.95 17.02 0.42
C VAL A 574 -5.24 16.78 1.18
N THR A 575 -6.29 16.39 0.50
CA THR A 575 -7.57 16.02 1.12
C THR A 575 -8.02 14.63 0.70
N ASN A 576 -8.71 13.91 1.59
CA ASN A 576 -9.26 12.58 1.30
C ASN A 576 -10.64 12.64 0.63
N LEU A 577 -11.22 13.80 0.50
CA LEU A 577 -12.51 14.02 -0.17
C LEU A 577 -12.30 14.74 -1.50
N ARG A 578 -13.31 14.66 -2.36
CA ARG A 578 -13.39 15.54 -3.53
C ARG A 578 -13.61 16.98 -3.07
N MET A 579 -12.96 17.91 -3.76
CA MET A 579 -13.11 19.34 -3.50
C MET A 579 -14.54 19.80 -3.81
N SER A 580 -15.18 20.56 -2.94
CA SER A 580 -16.50 21.17 -3.18
C SER A 580 -16.37 22.39 -4.09
N LYS A 581 -17.48 22.81 -4.72
CA LYS A 581 -17.51 24.05 -5.53
C LYS A 581 -17.11 25.25 -4.70
N GLU A 582 -17.62 25.33 -3.48
CA GLU A 582 -17.29 26.39 -2.53
C GLU A 582 -15.77 26.44 -2.23
N CYS A 583 -15.18 25.30 -1.84
CA CYS A 583 -13.74 25.25 -1.57
C CYS A 583 -12.89 25.56 -2.81
N HIS A 584 -13.38 25.22 -4.00
CA HIS A 584 -12.71 25.53 -5.27
C HIS A 584 -12.72 27.04 -5.54
N ALA A 585 -13.90 27.67 -5.48
CA ALA A 585 -14.04 29.12 -5.66
C ALA A 585 -13.27 29.92 -4.58
N TYR A 586 -13.37 29.48 -3.32
CA TYR A 586 -12.61 30.05 -2.21
C TYR A 586 -11.09 30.00 -2.47
N SER A 587 -10.56 28.85 -2.88
CA SER A 587 -9.13 28.67 -3.15
C SER A 587 -8.66 29.55 -4.30
N ALA A 588 -9.47 29.71 -5.34
CA ALA A 588 -9.18 30.60 -6.47
C ALA A 588 -9.04 32.05 -5.98
N ARG A 589 -10.01 32.55 -5.23
CA ARG A 589 -9.98 33.92 -4.69
C ARG A 589 -8.83 34.16 -3.70
N ILE A 590 -8.56 33.21 -2.79
CA ILE A 590 -7.43 33.33 -1.88
C ILE A 590 -6.10 33.34 -2.65
N SER A 591 -5.98 32.56 -3.73
CA SER A 591 -4.76 32.60 -4.57
C SER A 591 -4.51 33.96 -5.22
N GLU A 592 -5.59 34.67 -5.57
CA GLU A 592 -5.56 36.01 -6.15
C GLU A 592 -5.20 37.06 -5.09
N ILE A 593 -5.98 37.13 -3.99
CA ILE A 593 -5.86 38.11 -2.92
C ILE A 593 -4.49 38.07 -2.24
N PHE A 594 -4.01 36.89 -1.91
CA PHE A 594 -2.72 36.68 -1.22
C PHE A 594 -1.53 36.55 -2.17
N GLY A 595 -1.73 36.57 -3.50
CA GLY A 595 -0.67 36.39 -4.49
C GLY A 595 0.07 35.07 -4.34
N ARG A 596 -0.61 34.03 -3.82
CA ARG A 596 -0.01 32.73 -3.48
C ARG A 596 -0.50 31.63 -4.42
N GLU A 597 0.41 30.79 -4.86
CA GLU A 597 0.03 29.55 -5.53
C GLU A 597 -0.52 28.56 -4.47
N ILE A 598 -1.74 28.07 -4.69
CA ILE A 598 -2.39 27.06 -3.86
C ILE A 598 -2.55 25.79 -4.68
N VAL A 599 -2.02 24.68 -4.19
CA VAL A 599 -2.09 23.38 -4.84
C VAL A 599 -2.86 22.43 -3.94
N VAL A 600 -4.05 22.03 -4.38
CA VAL A 600 -4.87 21.07 -3.64
C VAL A 600 -4.90 19.75 -4.40
N ARG A 601 -4.48 18.65 -3.75
CA ARG A 601 -4.71 17.30 -4.23
C ARG A 601 -5.95 16.77 -3.54
N ASP A 602 -7.01 16.59 -4.27
CA ASP A 602 -8.20 15.91 -3.82
C ASP A 602 -8.14 14.40 -4.13
N ARG A 603 -9.22 13.67 -3.87
CA ARG A 603 -9.30 12.22 -4.14
C ARG A 603 -9.06 11.87 -5.62
N ASN A 604 -9.37 12.79 -6.53
CA ASN A 604 -9.41 12.51 -7.96
C ASN A 604 -8.25 13.13 -8.73
N ARG A 605 -7.87 14.37 -8.41
CA ARG A 605 -6.91 15.14 -9.20
C ARG A 605 -6.21 16.24 -8.39
N PHE A 606 -5.29 16.95 -9.06
CA PHE A 606 -4.74 18.21 -8.59
C PHE A 606 -5.56 19.39 -9.10
N HIS A 607 -5.77 20.38 -8.20
CA HIS A 607 -6.24 21.72 -8.50
C HIS A 607 -5.11 22.68 -8.17
N ARG A 608 -4.62 23.38 -9.17
CA ARG A 608 -3.56 24.36 -8.99
C ARG A 608 -4.14 25.73 -9.27
N PHE A 609 -4.23 26.55 -8.23
CA PHE A 609 -4.76 27.91 -8.27
C PHE A 609 -3.61 28.90 -8.33
N ARG A 610 -3.68 29.80 -9.28
CA ARG A 610 -2.73 30.92 -9.44
C ARG A 610 -3.46 32.13 -9.99
N SER A 611 -3.34 33.27 -9.31
CA SER A 611 -3.97 34.54 -9.72
C SER A 611 -5.46 34.38 -10.05
N GLY A 612 -6.22 33.69 -9.20
CA GLY A 612 -7.66 33.47 -9.37
C GLY A 612 -8.07 32.34 -10.31
N ALA A 613 -7.16 31.78 -11.09
CA ALA A 613 -7.47 30.74 -12.07
C ALA A 613 -7.02 29.34 -11.60
N CYS A 614 -7.82 28.30 -11.91
CA CYS A 614 -7.47 26.90 -11.67
C CYS A 614 -7.08 26.18 -12.97
N THR A 615 -6.09 25.29 -12.88
CA THR A 615 -5.68 24.46 -14.03
C THR A 615 -6.75 23.46 -14.48
N CYS A 616 -7.76 23.15 -13.65
CA CYS A 616 -8.85 22.24 -14.02
C CYS A 616 -9.83 22.83 -15.02
N ARG A 617 -9.87 24.18 -15.19
CA ARG A 617 -10.80 24.89 -16.08
C ARG A 617 -12.26 24.50 -15.83
N ASP A 618 -12.62 24.26 -14.56
CA ASP A 618 -13.94 23.82 -14.08
C ASP A 618 -14.43 22.49 -14.67
N TYR A 619 -13.55 21.73 -15.29
CA TYR A 619 -13.82 20.37 -15.77
C TYR A 619 -13.35 19.35 -14.69
N TRP A 620 -14.25 19.07 -13.71
CA TRP A 620 -13.87 18.21 -12.56
C TRP A 620 -15.06 17.55 -11.87
#